data_8f8f8d47fc2acef3f4f4a45eb7b5869e
#
_entry.id   8f8f8d47fc2acef3f4f4a45eb7b5869e
#
_cell.length_a   1.000
_cell.length_b   1.000
_cell.length_c   1.000
_cell.angle_alpha   90.00
_cell.angle_beta   90.00
_cell.angle_gamma   90.00
#
_symmetry.space_group_name_H-M   'P 1'
#
loop_
_entity.id
_entity.type
_entity.pdbx_description
1 polymer ?
#
loop_
_entity_poly.entity_id
_entity_poly.type
_entity_poly.pdbx_seq_one_letter_code
_entity_poly.pdbx_strand_id
1 'polypeptide(L)'
;WGHTFTPTPDGKYAVGEVEYQYAPLRIFDLQPGQNGETKVISESVGAWTADWKNLSHNHEVRWPLVFVSAYEDGLHVFDMSDPTNPTTVAYFDTYTGPPGLGGCMDRKCNGAFGVDVRNADGLIVISDSATGFWAFRMDGFDGWNGADHGVPNISSVQDWENGPAPKEATD
;
A
#
# COMPACT_ATOMS: atom_id res chain seq x y z
N TRP A 1 -13.77 6.26 9.60
CA TRP A 1 -13.61 4.79 9.59
C TRP A 1 -12.28 4.47 8.91
N GLY A 2 -11.19 4.40 9.69
CA GLY A 2 -9.90 3.97 9.17
C GLY A 2 -9.93 2.45 8.92
N HIS A 3 -9.27 1.99 7.85
CA HIS A 3 -9.08 0.58 7.55
C HIS A 3 -7.60 0.22 7.67
N THR A 4 -6.74 0.82 6.87
CA THR A 4 -5.30 0.60 6.91
C THR A 4 -4.56 1.93 7.06
N PHE A 5 -3.48 1.94 7.85
CA PHE A 5 -2.62 3.11 8.03
C PHE A 5 -1.17 2.66 8.13
N THR A 6 -0.36 2.97 7.12
CA THR A 6 1.02 2.48 7.01
C THR A 6 1.99 3.66 6.95
N PRO A 7 2.88 3.82 7.94
CA PRO A 7 3.91 4.85 7.90
C PRO A 7 5.02 4.49 6.89
N THR A 8 5.69 5.52 6.38
CA THR A 8 6.97 5.35 5.68
C THR A 8 8.03 4.85 6.65
N PRO A 9 9.10 4.18 6.15
CA PRO A 9 10.16 3.62 7.01
C PRO A 9 10.85 4.64 7.91
N ASP A 10 10.93 5.89 7.47
CA ASP A 10 11.50 6.99 8.25
C ASP A 10 10.47 7.71 9.14
N GLY A 11 9.21 7.29 9.06
CA GLY A 11 8.10 7.83 9.85
C GLY A 11 7.66 9.23 9.46
N LYS A 12 8.19 9.84 8.39
CA LYS A 12 7.83 11.22 8.03
C LYS A 12 6.42 11.33 7.46
N TYR A 13 6.00 10.32 6.70
CA TYR A 13 4.69 10.28 6.07
C TYR A 13 3.95 9.00 6.47
N ALA A 14 2.66 8.97 6.21
CA ALA A 14 1.86 7.75 6.25
C ALA A 14 0.81 7.74 5.16
N VAL A 15 0.50 6.56 4.67
CA VAL A 15 -0.64 6.32 3.77
C VAL A 15 -1.80 5.80 4.60
N GLY A 16 -2.90 6.51 4.59
CA GLY A 16 -4.14 6.13 5.25
C GLY A 16 -5.20 5.73 4.25
N GLU A 17 -5.92 4.67 4.56
CA GLU A 17 -6.98 4.12 3.72
C GLU A 17 -8.27 3.94 4.50
N VAL A 18 -9.38 4.19 3.82
CA VAL A 18 -10.71 3.79 4.25
C VAL A 18 -11.32 2.93 3.16
N GLU A 19 -11.80 1.77 3.52
CA GLU A 19 -12.45 0.82 2.61
C GLU A 19 -13.86 1.31 2.25
N TYR A 20 -13.90 2.34 1.39
CA TYR A 20 -15.15 2.99 0.99
C TYR A 20 -15.04 3.55 -0.42
N GLN A 21 -16.11 3.40 -1.22
CA GLN A 21 -16.18 4.04 -2.54
C GLN A 21 -16.02 5.56 -2.44
N TYR A 22 -15.41 6.16 -3.44
CA TYR A 22 -15.12 7.61 -3.51
C TYR A 22 -14.15 8.11 -2.42
N ALA A 23 -13.47 7.20 -1.72
CA ALA A 23 -12.47 7.54 -0.72
C ALA A 23 -11.06 7.22 -1.26
N PRO A 24 -10.26 8.21 -1.65
CA PRO A 24 -8.89 7.99 -2.07
C PRO A 24 -8.03 7.56 -0.87
N LEU A 25 -6.92 6.86 -1.15
CA LEU A 25 -5.84 6.75 -0.19
C LEU A 25 -5.28 8.16 0.06
N ARG A 26 -5.00 8.48 1.31
CA ARG A 26 -4.53 9.80 1.72
C ARG A 26 -3.13 9.72 2.27
N ILE A 27 -2.30 10.68 1.91
CA ILE A 27 -0.94 10.80 2.40
C ILE A 27 -0.92 11.90 3.44
N PHE A 28 -0.42 11.57 4.63
CA PHE A 28 -0.31 12.47 5.78
C PHE A 28 1.15 12.78 6.07
N ASP A 29 1.47 14.06 6.30
CA ASP A 29 2.76 14.46 6.87
C ASP A 29 2.70 14.30 8.40
N LEU A 30 3.55 13.41 8.93
CA LEU A 30 3.60 13.12 10.36
C LEU A 30 4.59 14.01 11.14
N GLN A 31 5.41 14.77 10.44
CA GLN A 31 6.48 15.57 11.07
C GLN A 31 5.97 16.60 12.06
N PRO A 32 4.86 17.33 11.81
CA PRO A 32 4.33 18.27 12.81
C PRO A 32 3.95 17.60 14.13
N GLY A 33 3.45 16.35 14.06
CA GLY A 33 3.16 15.57 15.26
C GLY A 33 4.43 15.10 15.99
N GLN A 34 5.41 14.61 15.24
CA GLN A 34 6.70 14.15 15.79
C GLN A 34 7.48 15.30 16.44
N ASN A 35 7.44 16.48 15.86
CA ASN A 35 8.10 17.69 16.38
C ASN A 35 7.35 18.34 17.57
N GLY A 36 6.17 17.81 17.92
CA GLY A 36 5.36 18.35 19.01
C GLY A 36 4.60 19.64 18.69
N GLU A 37 4.52 20.00 17.40
CA GLU A 37 3.79 21.17 16.92
C GLU A 37 2.28 20.98 17.00
N THR A 38 1.82 19.75 16.84
CA THR A 38 0.41 19.37 16.96
C THR A 38 0.24 18.01 17.62
N LYS A 39 -0.93 17.80 18.22
CA LYS A 39 -1.35 16.47 18.74
C LYS A 39 -2.27 15.74 17.75
N VAL A 40 -2.75 16.40 16.72
CA VAL A 40 -3.70 15.87 15.76
C VAL A 40 -3.29 16.31 14.36
N ILE A 41 -3.15 15.34 13.45
CA ILE A 41 -2.95 15.57 12.03
C ILE A 41 -4.26 15.17 11.36
N SER A 42 -5.02 16.15 10.91
CA SER A 42 -6.37 15.96 10.32
C SER A 42 -6.41 16.17 8.81
N GLU A 43 -5.37 16.79 8.25
CA GLU A 43 -5.31 17.13 6.83
C GLU A 43 -4.26 16.27 6.12
N SER A 44 -4.64 15.71 4.96
CA SER A 44 -3.71 15.03 4.08
C SER A 44 -2.97 16.02 3.20
N VAL A 45 -1.70 15.75 2.91
CA VAL A 45 -0.89 16.55 1.99
C VAL A 45 -1.06 16.11 0.55
N GLY A 46 -1.50 14.88 0.32
CA GLY A 46 -1.80 14.34 -1.00
C GLY A 46 -2.82 13.20 -0.93
N ALA A 47 -3.26 12.75 -2.10
CA ALA A 47 -4.20 11.66 -2.22
C ALA A 47 -4.02 10.92 -3.55
N TRP A 48 -4.32 9.63 -3.56
CA TRP A 48 -4.28 8.79 -4.75
C TRP A 48 -5.52 7.88 -4.82
N THR A 49 -5.99 7.59 -6.02
CA THR A 49 -7.02 6.59 -6.28
C THR A 49 -6.81 5.94 -7.64
N ALA A 50 -7.15 4.65 -7.78
CA ALA A 50 -7.18 3.94 -9.06
C ALA A 50 -8.37 4.44 -9.90
N ASP A 51 -9.58 3.97 -9.63
CA ASP A 51 -10.82 4.52 -10.17
C ASP A 51 -11.60 5.21 -9.03
N TRP A 52 -12.09 6.40 -9.30
CA TRP A 52 -12.91 7.17 -8.35
C TRP A 52 -14.16 6.41 -7.87
N LYS A 53 -14.68 5.49 -8.67
CA LYS A 53 -15.90 4.73 -8.34
C LYS A 53 -15.61 3.44 -7.58
N ASN A 54 -14.38 2.98 -7.56
CA ASN A 54 -13.98 1.76 -6.90
C ASN A 54 -13.44 2.05 -5.50
N LEU A 55 -12.95 1.03 -4.85
CA LEU A 55 -12.35 1.15 -3.52
C LEU A 55 -11.11 0.28 -3.46
N SER A 56 -10.19 0.67 -2.61
CA SER A 56 -9.01 -0.12 -2.28
C SER A 56 -9.26 -0.90 -1.00
N HIS A 57 -8.50 -2.00 -0.79
CA HIS A 57 -8.62 -2.82 0.40
C HIS A 57 -7.38 -2.77 1.28
N ASN A 58 -6.21 -3.06 0.71
CA ASN A 58 -4.95 -3.05 1.44
C ASN A 58 -3.83 -2.42 0.61
N HIS A 59 -2.82 -1.96 1.31
CA HIS A 59 -1.62 -1.44 0.67
C HIS A 59 -0.34 -1.76 1.45
N GLU A 60 0.78 -1.84 0.72
CA GLU A 60 2.13 -2.03 1.21
C GLU A 60 3.02 -0.87 0.79
N VAL A 61 3.75 -0.28 1.74
CA VAL A 61 4.68 0.82 1.46
C VAL A 61 6.10 0.28 1.32
N ARG A 62 6.71 0.56 0.18
CA ARG A 62 8.14 0.38 -0.11
C ARG A 62 8.66 1.69 -0.67
N TRP A 63 8.93 2.65 0.21
CA TRP A 63 9.29 4.01 -0.19
C TRP A 63 10.25 4.03 -1.39
N PRO A 64 9.99 4.79 -2.48
CA PRO A 64 8.86 5.72 -2.62
C PRO A 64 7.58 5.07 -3.17
N LEU A 65 7.54 3.76 -3.39
CA LEU A 65 6.42 3.06 -4.01
C LEU A 65 5.39 2.60 -2.98
N VAL A 66 4.12 2.61 -3.39
CA VAL A 66 3.00 2.04 -2.66
C VAL A 66 2.27 1.06 -3.57
N PHE A 67 2.14 -0.18 -3.10
CA PHE A 67 1.47 -1.26 -3.78
C PHE A 67 0.08 -1.43 -3.18
N VAL A 68 -0.94 -1.46 -4.02
CA VAL A 68 -2.34 -1.42 -3.58
C VAL A 68 -3.13 -2.58 -4.20
N SER A 69 -3.86 -3.32 -3.38
CA SER A 69 -4.93 -4.20 -3.83
C SER A 69 -6.23 -3.40 -3.89
N ALA A 70 -6.71 -3.14 -5.10
CA ALA A 70 -7.80 -2.20 -5.36
C ALA A 70 -9.05 -2.91 -5.89
N TYR A 71 -9.42 -4.02 -5.27
CA TYR A 71 -10.58 -4.81 -5.63
C TYR A 71 -10.72 -5.02 -7.15
N GLU A 72 -11.80 -4.55 -7.78
CA GLU A 72 -12.08 -4.71 -9.20
C GLU A 72 -11.08 -4.01 -10.12
N ASP A 73 -10.27 -3.09 -9.60
CA ASP A 73 -9.18 -2.46 -10.37
C ASP A 73 -7.87 -3.26 -10.29
N GLY A 74 -7.82 -4.34 -9.50
CA GLY A 74 -6.66 -5.22 -9.41
C GLY A 74 -5.49 -4.65 -8.62
N LEU A 75 -4.27 -4.94 -9.08
CA LEU A 75 -3.03 -4.39 -8.53
C LEU A 75 -2.76 -3.01 -9.12
N HIS A 76 -2.50 -2.04 -8.23
CA HIS A 76 -1.94 -0.76 -8.63
C HIS A 76 -0.65 -0.46 -7.86
N VAL A 77 0.26 0.25 -8.50
CA VAL A 77 1.46 0.79 -7.85
C VAL A 77 1.53 2.29 -8.15
N PHE A 78 1.68 3.08 -7.12
CA PHE A 78 1.93 4.51 -7.30
C PHE A 78 3.23 4.94 -6.62
N ASP A 79 3.87 5.96 -7.20
CA ASP A 79 5.04 6.64 -6.66
C ASP A 79 4.58 7.85 -5.84
N MET A 80 5.09 7.95 -4.61
CA MET A 80 4.87 9.07 -3.69
C MET A 80 6.19 9.77 -3.32
N SER A 81 7.19 9.77 -4.19
CA SER A 81 8.42 10.56 -3.99
C SER A 81 8.11 12.05 -3.84
N ASP A 82 7.07 12.54 -4.51
CA ASP A 82 6.37 13.78 -4.16
C ASP A 82 5.03 13.42 -3.46
N PRO A 83 4.97 13.47 -2.13
CA PRO A 83 3.76 13.08 -1.38
C PRO A 83 2.54 13.96 -1.68
N THR A 84 2.76 15.15 -2.25
CA THR A 84 1.67 16.08 -2.61
C THR A 84 1.06 15.78 -3.97
N ASN A 85 1.77 15.00 -4.82
CA ASN A 85 1.36 14.68 -6.17
C ASN A 85 1.71 13.22 -6.54
N PRO A 86 1.14 12.21 -5.85
CA PRO A 86 1.42 10.80 -6.15
C PRO A 86 0.94 10.43 -7.55
N THR A 87 1.71 9.59 -8.25
CA THR A 87 1.42 9.19 -9.63
C THR A 87 1.43 7.67 -9.80
N THR A 88 0.47 7.12 -10.55
CA THR A 88 0.45 5.69 -10.89
C THR A 88 1.61 5.36 -11.82
N VAL A 89 2.40 4.34 -11.46
CA VAL A 89 3.57 3.86 -12.23
C VAL A 89 3.38 2.47 -12.81
N ALA A 90 2.52 1.64 -12.22
CA ALA A 90 2.17 0.33 -12.75
C ALA A 90 0.76 -0.08 -12.33
N TYR A 91 0.14 -0.97 -13.10
CA TYR A 91 -1.13 -1.60 -12.74
C TYR A 91 -1.32 -2.91 -13.50
N PHE A 92 -2.16 -3.78 -12.94
CA PHE A 92 -2.64 -4.98 -13.59
C PHE A 92 -4.03 -5.33 -13.07
N ASP A 93 -5.01 -5.40 -13.98
CA ASP A 93 -6.36 -5.82 -13.64
C ASP A 93 -6.41 -7.35 -13.46
N THR A 94 -6.68 -7.80 -12.24
CA THR A 94 -6.82 -9.23 -11.91
C THR A 94 -8.25 -9.73 -12.06
N TYR A 95 -9.22 -8.83 -12.19
CA TYR A 95 -10.63 -9.13 -12.20
C TYR A 95 -11.31 -8.65 -13.49
N THR A 96 -11.72 -9.59 -14.33
CA THR A 96 -12.39 -9.32 -15.61
C THR A 96 -13.88 -9.67 -15.59
N GLY A 97 -14.44 -9.88 -14.41
CA GLY A 97 -15.83 -10.25 -14.22
C GLY A 97 -16.80 -9.04 -14.31
N PRO A 98 -18.11 -9.31 -14.22
CA PRO A 98 -19.10 -8.23 -14.20
C PRO A 98 -18.93 -7.40 -12.90
N PRO A 99 -19.02 -6.06 -13.00
CA PRO A 99 -18.83 -5.19 -11.86
C PRO A 99 -19.93 -5.36 -10.80
N GLY A 100 -19.53 -5.25 -9.53
CA GLY A 100 -20.46 -5.11 -8.42
C GLY A 100 -21.17 -6.38 -7.95
N LEU A 101 -20.74 -7.58 -8.35
CA LEU A 101 -21.35 -8.86 -7.91
C LEU A 101 -20.77 -9.42 -6.60
N GLY A 102 -19.88 -8.70 -5.93
CA GLY A 102 -19.29 -9.13 -4.66
C GLY A 102 -20.19 -8.89 -3.45
N GLY A 103 -19.96 -9.67 -2.39
CA GLY A 103 -20.78 -9.70 -1.18
C GLY A 103 -20.74 -8.47 -0.26
N CYS A 104 -20.24 -7.33 -0.72
CA CYS A 104 -20.08 -6.13 0.10
C CYS A 104 -21.23 -5.12 -0.05
N MET A 105 -22.48 -5.55 0.12
CA MET A 105 -23.64 -4.64 0.21
C MET A 105 -23.66 -3.55 -0.89
N ASP A 106 -23.74 -3.95 -2.15
CA ASP A 106 -23.73 -3.09 -3.34
C ASP A 106 -22.40 -2.37 -3.64
N ARG A 107 -21.31 -2.76 -2.98
CA ARG A 107 -19.97 -2.27 -3.24
C ARG A 107 -19.22 -3.22 -4.18
N LYS A 108 -18.24 -2.67 -4.89
CA LYS A 108 -17.39 -3.42 -5.82
C LYS A 108 -16.25 -4.10 -5.06
N CYS A 109 -16.55 -5.19 -4.37
CA CYS A 109 -15.60 -5.95 -3.55
C CYS A 109 -15.17 -7.28 -4.16
N ASN A 110 -15.30 -7.46 -5.46
CA ASN A 110 -14.62 -8.53 -6.17
C ASN A 110 -13.18 -8.11 -6.50
N GLY A 111 -12.33 -9.07 -6.83
CA GLY A 111 -11.00 -8.75 -7.31
C GLY A 111 -9.93 -8.76 -6.21
N ALA A 112 -8.92 -7.92 -6.38
CA ALA A 112 -7.73 -7.88 -5.55
C ALA A 112 -8.03 -7.45 -4.11
N PHE A 113 -7.79 -8.35 -3.18
CA PHE A 113 -8.12 -8.21 -1.77
C PHE A 113 -6.88 -7.98 -0.90
N GLY A 114 -5.82 -8.76 -1.12
CA GLY A 114 -4.55 -8.64 -0.40
C GLY A 114 -3.39 -8.39 -1.33
N VAL A 115 -2.42 -7.62 -0.87
CA VAL A 115 -1.15 -7.40 -1.54
C VAL A 115 -0.02 -7.67 -0.56
N ASP A 116 1.05 -8.28 -1.05
CA ASP A 116 2.27 -8.50 -0.31
C ASP A 116 3.48 -8.37 -1.23
N VAL A 117 4.58 -7.80 -0.74
CA VAL A 117 5.78 -7.49 -1.54
C VAL A 117 7.01 -8.01 -0.86
N ARG A 118 7.71 -8.94 -1.51
CA ARG A 118 8.94 -9.51 -1.01
C ARG A 118 10.13 -8.59 -1.29
N ASN A 119 10.82 -8.18 -0.23
CA ASN A 119 11.94 -7.24 -0.33
C ASN A 119 13.14 -7.80 -1.09
N ALA A 120 13.42 -9.10 -0.94
CA ALA A 120 14.65 -9.71 -1.47
C ALA A 120 14.75 -9.69 -3.00
N ASP A 121 13.62 -9.76 -3.70
CA ASP A 121 13.60 -9.92 -5.16
C ASP A 121 12.42 -9.23 -5.86
N GLY A 122 11.67 -8.41 -5.15
CA GLY A 122 10.56 -7.65 -5.72
C GLY A 122 9.36 -8.50 -6.19
N LEU A 123 9.22 -9.74 -5.68
CA LEU A 123 8.02 -10.53 -5.96
C LEU A 123 6.81 -9.84 -5.32
N ILE A 124 5.79 -9.59 -6.12
CA ILE A 124 4.51 -9.06 -5.69
C ILE A 124 3.49 -10.18 -5.77
N VAL A 125 2.73 -10.41 -4.70
CA VAL A 125 1.61 -11.36 -4.72
C VAL A 125 0.31 -10.66 -4.39
N ILE A 126 -0.74 -11.07 -5.09
CA ILE A 126 -2.11 -10.60 -4.90
C ILE A 126 -2.98 -11.81 -4.56
N SER A 127 -3.80 -11.69 -3.53
CA SER A 127 -4.96 -12.55 -3.34
C SER A 127 -6.18 -11.85 -3.91
N ASP A 128 -6.82 -12.52 -4.87
CA ASP A 128 -8.03 -12.02 -5.53
C ASP A 128 -9.20 -12.90 -5.13
N SER A 129 -10.29 -12.30 -4.67
CA SER A 129 -11.45 -13.03 -4.14
C SER A 129 -12.22 -13.84 -5.20
N ALA A 130 -12.06 -13.51 -6.47
CA ALA A 130 -12.75 -14.13 -7.58
C ALA A 130 -11.85 -15.02 -8.46
N THR A 131 -10.58 -14.60 -8.66
CA THR A 131 -9.68 -15.26 -9.62
C THR A 131 -8.53 -16.03 -8.94
N GLY A 132 -8.36 -15.91 -7.62
CA GLY A 132 -7.39 -16.67 -6.84
C GLY A 132 -6.08 -15.90 -6.60
N PHE A 133 -4.95 -16.60 -6.69
CA PHE A 133 -3.66 -16.00 -6.37
C PHE A 133 -2.89 -15.64 -7.64
N TRP A 134 -2.29 -14.44 -7.61
CA TRP A 134 -1.45 -13.90 -8.67
C TRP A 134 -0.06 -13.60 -8.16
N ALA A 135 0.94 -13.76 -9.01
CA ALA A 135 2.33 -13.41 -8.73
C ALA A 135 2.89 -12.56 -9.87
N PHE A 136 3.50 -11.42 -9.52
CA PHE A 136 3.96 -10.42 -10.48
C PHE A 136 5.42 -10.07 -10.27
N ARG A 137 6.04 -9.63 -11.36
CA ARG A 137 7.29 -8.86 -11.39
C ARG A 137 6.99 -7.53 -12.07
N MET A 138 7.45 -6.44 -11.50
CA MET A 138 7.33 -5.11 -12.09
C MET A 138 8.68 -4.72 -12.68
N ASP A 139 8.67 -4.25 -13.93
CA ASP A 139 9.88 -3.77 -14.57
C ASP A 139 10.49 -2.61 -13.77
N GLY A 140 11.80 -2.71 -13.51
CA GLY A 140 12.51 -1.73 -12.70
C GLY A 140 12.33 -1.86 -11.18
N PHE A 141 11.74 -2.98 -10.70
CA PHE A 141 11.61 -3.28 -9.27
C PHE A 141 12.08 -4.72 -8.99
N ASP A 142 13.37 -4.89 -8.73
CA ASP A 142 14.00 -6.19 -8.48
C ASP A 142 14.17 -6.50 -6.98
N GLY A 143 13.52 -5.72 -6.13
CA GLY A 143 13.57 -5.80 -4.68
C GLY A 143 13.55 -4.42 -4.02
N TRP A 144 13.58 -4.41 -2.69
CA TRP A 144 13.58 -3.17 -1.94
C TRP A 144 14.55 -3.24 -0.76
N ASN A 145 15.37 -2.22 -0.63
CA ASN A 145 16.22 -1.96 0.53
C ASN A 145 16.12 -0.48 0.87
N GLY A 146 15.64 -0.15 2.07
CA GLY A 146 15.45 1.22 2.50
C GLY A 146 16.71 2.09 2.40
N ALA A 147 17.91 1.51 2.60
CA ALA A 147 19.16 2.24 2.51
C ALA A 147 19.41 2.84 1.11
N ASP A 148 18.93 2.19 0.04
CA ASP A 148 19.06 2.68 -1.34
C ASP A 148 18.23 3.94 -1.57
N HIS A 149 17.26 4.19 -0.70
CA HIS A 149 16.36 5.34 -0.73
C HIS A 149 16.61 6.33 0.43
N GLY A 150 17.68 6.12 1.22
CA GLY A 150 18.01 6.98 2.35
C GLY A 150 17.05 6.89 3.54
N VAL A 151 16.33 5.77 3.65
CA VAL A 151 15.41 5.49 4.75
C VAL A 151 15.83 4.22 5.50
N PRO A 152 15.38 3.99 6.75
CA PRO A 152 15.62 2.73 7.44
C PRO A 152 15.14 1.51 6.65
N ASN A 153 15.86 0.40 6.74
CA ASN A 153 15.48 -0.85 6.09
C ASN A 153 14.36 -1.56 6.88
N ILE A 154 13.23 -0.90 7.01
CA ILE A 154 12.05 -1.38 7.71
C ILE A 154 10.88 -1.37 6.73
N SER A 155 10.19 -2.49 6.61
CA SER A 155 8.93 -2.60 5.88
C SER A 155 7.81 -3.01 6.83
N SER A 156 6.56 -2.77 6.42
CA SER A 156 5.38 -3.20 7.17
C SER A 156 5.22 -4.71 7.21
N VAL A 157 5.93 -5.44 6.33
CA VAL A 157 5.88 -6.90 6.22
C VAL A 157 7.14 -7.51 6.77
N GLN A 158 6.99 -8.65 7.42
CA GLN A 158 8.12 -9.47 7.86
C GLN A 158 8.91 -10.01 6.65
N ASP A 159 10.20 -10.20 6.84
CA ASP A 159 11.02 -10.96 5.90
C ASP A 159 10.49 -12.40 5.82
N TRP A 160 10.01 -12.79 4.66
CA TRP A 160 9.41 -14.09 4.44
C TRP A 160 10.39 -15.24 4.60
N GLU A 161 11.68 -15.00 4.35
CA GLU A 161 12.71 -16.04 4.36
C GLU A 161 13.26 -16.29 5.78
N ASN A 162 13.39 -15.23 6.56
CA ASN A 162 14.08 -15.29 7.85
C ASN A 162 13.16 -15.05 9.07
N GLY A 163 11.92 -14.61 8.84
CA GLY A 163 11.01 -14.20 9.92
C GLY A 163 11.52 -12.98 10.68
N PRO A 164 11.00 -12.70 11.87
CA PRO A 164 11.50 -11.62 12.70
C PRO A 164 12.92 -11.95 13.16
N ALA A 165 13.83 -10.97 13.04
CA ALA A 165 15.18 -11.12 13.58
C ALA A 165 15.10 -11.56 15.07
N PRO A 166 15.89 -12.53 15.50
CA PRO A 166 15.92 -12.90 16.92
C PRO A 166 16.29 -11.67 17.73
N LYS A 167 15.57 -11.41 18.80
CA LYS A 167 15.96 -10.37 19.76
C LYS A 167 17.36 -10.72 20.25
N GLU A 168 18.31 -9.79 20.09
CA GLU A 168 19.61 -9.93 20.76
C GLU A 168 19.31 -10.10 22.26
N ALA A 169 19.85 -11.15 22.85
CA ALA A 169 19.78 -11.34 24.28
C ALA A 169 20.49 -10.15 24.92
N THR A 170 19.72 -9.29 25.55
CA THR A 170 20.31 -8.26 26.44
C THR A 170 20.80 -8.99 27.67
N ASP A 171 22.12 -9.13 27.79
CA ASP A 171 22.80 -9.58 29.01
C ASP A 171 22.51 -8.63 30.18
#